data_4cecac238a607866e11f0ae10ce93496
#
_entry.id   4cecac238a607866e11f0ae10ce93496
#
_cell.length_a   1.000
_cell.length_b   1.000
_cell.length_c   1.000
_cell.angle_alpha   90.00
_cell.angle_beta   90.00
_cell.angle_gamma   90.00
#
_symmetry.space_group_name_H-M   'P 1'
#
loop_
_entity.id
_entity.type
_entity.pdbx_description
1 polymer ?
#
loop_
_entity_poly.entity_id
_entity_poly.type
_entity_poly.pdbx_seq_one_letter_code
_entity_poly.pdbx_strand_id
1 'polypeptide(L)'
;IKDGRVSFPRGKEKEYNVKDRKGLMQEDRNYLFVKRFTAKEERRRLQCGIYLKRYLSSFTYISSQNKANFIDGLQGLSECAVYGLYVIFNSTLYDVYYRILNGSTQVNSTEINAMPVPDMSVIEAMGKQLIAAKNLSVEQCNNILNHYVNG
;
A
#
# COMPACT_ATOMS: atom_id res chain seq x y z
N ILE A 1 -1.15 -9.31 -4.24
CA ILE A 1 -0.75 -8.77 -2.92
C ILE A 1 -1.07 -9.82 -1.87
N LYS A 2 -0.09 -10.17 -1.08
CA LYS A 2 -0.24 -11.11 0.04
C LYS A 2 0.80 -10.79 1.12
N ASP A 3 0.37 -10.74 2.36
CA ASP A 3 1.24 -10.56 3.54
C ASP A 3 2.22 -9.37 3.41
N GLY A 4 1.73 -8.23 2.94
CA GLY A 4 2.49 -7.01 2.77
C GLY A 4 3.38 -6.95 1.52
N ARG A 5 3.32 -7.98 0.68
CA ARG A 5 4.19 -8.10 -0.50
C ARG A 5 3.39 -8.07 -1.79
N VAL A 6 3.97 -7.43 -2.80
CA VAL A 6 3.46 -7.50 -4.18
C VAL A 6 4.04 -8.72 -4.88
N SER A 7 3.28 -9.31 -5.79
CA SER A 7 3.75 -10.38 -6.66
C SER A 7 3.97 -9.83 -8.08
N PHE A 8 4.98 -10.36 -8.72
CA PHE A 8 5.31 -10.05 -10.11
C PHE A 8 4.81 -11.17 -11.04
N PRO A 9 4.55 -10.87 -12.33
CA PRO A 9 4.21 -11.88 -13.32
C PRO A 9 5.25 -13.01 -13.36
N ARG A 10 4.78 -14.25 -13.49
CA ARG A 10 5.63 -15.42 -13.61
C ARG A 10 5.23 -16.23 -14.86
N GLY A 11 6.20 -16.49 -15.73
CA GLY A 11 6.03 -17.40 -16.86
C GLY A 11 5.12 -16.85 -17.97
N LYS A 12 3.92 -17.38 -18.13
CA LYS A 12 2.99 -17.06 -19.24
C LYS A 12 2.30 -15.71 -19.12
N GLU A 13 2.40 -15.01 -18.00
CA GLU A 13 1.85 -13.68 -17.87
C GLU A 13 2.73 -12.72 -18.69
N LYS A 14 2.10 -12.10 -19.69
CA LYS A 14 2.80 -11.25 -20.65
C LYS A 14 3.34 -9.99 -19.97
N GLU A 15 4.61 -9.72 -20.15
CA GLU A 15 5.13 -8.37 -20.01
C GLU A 15 4.40 -7.48 -21.02
N TYR A 16 3.72 -6.45 -20.53
CA TYR A 16 3.02 -5.53 -21.41
C TYR A 16 4.03 -4.68 -22.17
N ASN A 17 4.05 -4.82 -23.50
CA ASN A 17 4.75 -3.88 -24.35
C ASN A 17 3.87 -2.62 -24.48
N VAL A 18 4.23 -1.57 -23.76
CA VAL A 18 3.34 -0.43 -23.44
C VAL A 18 3.46 0.71 -24.44
N LYS A 19 4.04 0.51 -25.62
CA LYS A 19 4.14 1.59 -26.63
C LYS A 19 2.79 2.27 -26.95
N ASP A 20 1.67 1.60 -26.70
CA ASP A 20 0.35 2.05 -27.15
C ASP A 20 -0.67 2.35 -26.02
N ARG A 21 -0.27 2.31 -24.73
CA ARG A 21 -1.23 2.46 -23.62
C ARG A 21 -0.78 3.46 -22.55
N LYS A 22 -0.65 4.72 -22.95
CA LYS A 22 -0.19 5.83 -22.08
C LYS A 22 -0.93 5.96 -20.75
N GLY A 23 -2.20 5.57 -20.67
CA GLY A 23 -3.00 5.69 -19.45
C GLY A 23 -2.80 4.58 -18.40
N LEU A 24 -2.03 3.54 -18.71
CA LEU A 24 -1.81 2.41 -17.81
C LEU A 24 -0.41 2.38 -17.17
N MET A 25 0.44 3.33 -17.55
CA MET A 25 1.81 3.43 -17.05
C MET A 25 1.92 4.46 -15.95
N GLN A 26 2.72 4.13 -14.95
CA GLN A 26 3.17 5.06 -13.93
C GLN A 26 4.69 5.01 -13.83
N GLU A 27 5.29 6.11 -13.44
CA GLU A 27 6.72 6.17 -13.19
C GLU A 27 7.12 5.12 -12.15
N ASP A 28 8.27 4.48 -12.35
CA ASP A 28 8.79 3.51 -11.38
C ASP A 28 9.31 4.24 -10.14
N ARG A 29 8.49 4.27 -9.11
CA ARG A 29 8.76 4.88 -7.81
C ARG A 29 8.39 3.92 -6.67
N ASN A 30 8.57 4.37 -5.45
CA ASN A 30 8.06 3.66 -4.28
C ASN A 30 6.55 3.89 -4.12
N TYR A 31 5.80 2.82 -3.94
CA TYR A 31 4.35 2.86 -3.77
C TYR A 31 3.88 1.94 -2.66
N LEU A 32 2.78 2.30 -2.02
CA LEU A 32 1.97 1.34 -1.30
C LEU A 32 0.82 0.91 -2.20
N PHE A 33 0.75 -0.36 -2.55
CA PHE A 33 -0.38 -0.92 -3.29
C PHE A 33 -1.45 -1.38 -2.32
N VAL A 34 -2.71 -1.15 -2.69
CA VAL A 34 -3.88 -1.59 -1.93
C VAL A 34 -4.77 -2.41 -2.86
N LYS A 35 -5.08 -3.62 -2.45
CA LYS A 35 -5.93 -4.54 -3.21
C LYS A 35 -7.31 -3.91 -3.43
N ARG A 36 -7.77 -3.86 -4.69
CA ARG A 36 -9.02 -3.20 -5.05
C ARG A 36 -10.26 -4.04 -4.74
N PHE A 37 -10.18 -5.34 -4.93
CA PHE A 37 -11.32 -6.24 -4.71
C PHE A 37 -11.08 -7.07 -3.47
N THR A 38 -11.85 -6.78 -2.42
CA THR A 38 -11.92 -7.55 -1.19
C THR A 38 -13.37 -7.69 -0.77
N ALA A 39 -13.80 -8.90 -0.43
CA ALA A 39 -15.17 -9.14 0.01
C ALA A 39 -15.37 -8.63 1.44
N LYS A 40 -16.62 -8.28 1.78
CA LYS A 40 -16.97 -7.84 3.14
C LYS A 40 -16.72 -8.93 4.17
N GLU A 41 -16.83 -10.19 3.77
CA GLU A 41 -16.64 -11.38 4.58
C GLU A 41 -15.16 -11.70 4.79
N GLU A 42 -14.26 -11.15 4.00
CA GLU A 42 -12.83 -11.32 4.21
C GLU A 42 -12.41 -10.74 5.57
N ARG A 43 -11.46 -11.39 6.20
CA ARG A 43 -10.94 -10.98 7.50
C ARG A 43 -10.46 -9.52 7.49
N ARG A 44 -9.94 -9.06 6.35
CA ARG A 44 -9.46 -7.67 6.15
C ARG A 44 -9.94 -7.11 4.83
N ARG A 45 -10.42 -5.86 4.89
CA ARG A 45 -10.77 -5.08 3.70
C ARG A 45 -9.53 -4.40 3.12
N LEU A 46 -8.70 -3.81 3.96
CA LEU A 46 -7.44 -3.18 3.53
C LEU A 46 -6.32 -4.22 3.50
N GLN A 47 -5.95 -4.62 2.30
CA GLN A 47 -4.87 -5.57 2.06
C GLN A 47 -3.81 -4.86 1.22
N CYS A 48 -2.67 -4.55 1.85
CA CYS A 48 -1.64 -3.70 1.29
C CYS A 48 -0.39 -4.47 0.91
N GLY A 49 0.34 -3.95 -0.06
CA GLY A 49 1.63 -4.48 -0.49
C GLY A 49 2.64 -3.37 -0.70
N ILE A 50 3.82 -3.55 -0.14
CA ILE A 50 4.95 -2.63 -0.28
C ILE A 50 5.62 -2.88 -1.62
N TYR A 51 5.81 -1.82 -2.41
CA TYR A 51 6.61 -1.82 -3.61
C TYR A 51 7.69 -0.75 -3.52
N LEU A 52 8.93 -1.16 -3.74
CA LEU A 52 10.08 -0.26 -3.75
C LEU A 52 10.72 -0.26 -5.13
N LYS A 53 11.06 0.92 -5.64
CA LYS A 53 11.72 1.09 -6.94
C LYS A 53 12.92 0.16 -7.12
N ARG A 54 13.70 -0.06 -6.06
CA ARG A 54 14.88 -0.93 -6.10
C ARG A 54 14.58 -2.40 -6.41
N TYR A 55 13.30 -2.83 -6.36
CA TYR A 55 12.93 -4.21 -6.71
C TYR A 55 13.05 -4.49 -8.20
N LEU A 56 12.82 -3.47 -9.04
CA LEU A 56 12.87 -3.55 -10.50
C LEU A 56 13.70 -2.38 -11.06
N SER A 57 14.94 -2.27 -10.63
CA SER A 57 15.81 -1.10 -10.87
C SER A 57 16.09 -0.77 -12.34
N SER A 58 15.82 -1.68 -13.28
CA SER A 58 16.08 -1.49 -14.72
C SER A 58 14.91 -0.86 -15.50
N PHE A 59 13.79 -0.56 -14.84
CA PHE A 59 12.61 0.01 -15.50
C PHE A 59 12.44 1.49 -15.17
N THR A 60 11.97 2.28 -16.16
CA THR A 60 11.58 3.69 -15.97
C THR A 60 10.11 3.79 -15.60
N TYR A 61 9.29 2.89 -16.12
CA TYR A 61 7.85 2.85 -15.92
C TYR A 61 7.41 1.46 -15.50
N ILE A 62 6.38 1.41 -14.68
CA ILE A 62 5.70 0.19 -14.28
C ILE A 62 4.22 0.29 -14.57
N SER A 63 3.54 -0.85 -14.59
CA SER A 63 2.10 -0.93 -14.67
C SER A 63 1.59 -1.93 -13.64
N SER A 64 0.42 -1.67 -13.10
CA SER A 64 -0.28 -2.61 -12.22
C SER A 64 -1.54 -3.11 -12.89
N GLN A 65 -1.96 -4.32 -12.52
CA GLN A 65 -3.26 -4.82 -12.91
C GLN A 65 -4.37 -3.96 -12.31
N ASN A 66 -5.51 -3.89 -13.00
CA ASN A 66 -6.70 -3.13 -12.56
C ASN A 66 -7.30 -3.62 -11.21
N LYS A 67 -6.64 -4.57 -10.55
CA LYS A 67 -7.02 -5.15 -9.24
C LYS A 67 -6.32 -4.48 -8.06
N ALA A 68 -5.51 -3.46 -8.30
CA ALA A 68 -4.78 -2.75 -7.26
C ALA A 68 -4.92 -1.24 -7.44
N ASN A 69 -5.13 -0.54 -6.32
CA ASN A 69 -4.89 0.89 -6.20
C ASN A 69 -3.45 1.11 -5.72
N PHE A 70 -2.92 2.30 -5.92
CA PHE A 70 -1.61 2.67 -5.38
C PHE A 70 -1.66 4.01 -4.68
N ILE A 71 -0.87 4.13 -3.62
CA ILE A 71 -0.69 5.38 -2.88
C ILE A 71 0.70 5.91 -3.21
N ASP A 72 0.73 7.16 -3.64
CA ASP A 72 1.94 7.90 -4.01
C ASP A 72 1.99 9.23 -3.24
N GLY A 73 3.17 9.81 -3.15
CA GLY A 73 3.35 11.20 -2.70
C GLY A 73 3.47 12.13 -3.90
N LEU A 74 3.10 13.40 -3.72
CA LEU A 74 3.20 14.42 -4.78
C LEU A 74 4.62 14.54 -5.35
N GLN A 75 5.64 14.33 -4.53
CA GLN A 75 7.06 14.35 -4.91
C GLN A 75 7.72 12.97 -4.74
N GLY A 76 6.93 11.91 -4.75
CA GLY A 76 7.38 10.56 -4.45
C GLY A 76 7.39 10.27 -2.95
N LEU A 77 7.58 8.99 -2.61
CA LEU A 77 7.65 8.50 -1.22
C LEU A 77 9.05 7.94 -0.96
N SER A 78 9.61 8.25 0.22
CA SER A 78 10.76 7.52 0.73
C SER A 78 10.38 6.08 1.06
N GLU A 79 11.36 5.19 1.18
CA GLU A 79 11.09 3.82 1.64
C GLU A 79 10.45 3.82 3.04
N CYS A 80 10.94 4.66 3.94
CA CYS A 80 10.36 4.82 5.28
C CYS A 80 8.91 5.27 5.21
N ALA A 81 8.55 6.18 4.30
CA ALA A 81 7.17 6.63 4.13
C ALA A 81 6.25 5.50 3.64
N VAL A 82 6.70 4.67 2.71
CA VAL A 82 5.91 3.51 2.25
C VAL A 82 5.68 2.53 3.39
N TYR A 83 6.71 2.22 4.16
CA TYR A 83 6.56 1.34 5.33
C TYR A 83 5.67 1.95 6.42
N GLY A 84 5.74 3.26 6.62
CA GLY A 84 4.86 3.97 7.56
C GLY A 84 3.40 3.96 7.11
N LEU A 85 3.12 4.18 5.84
CA LEU A 85 1.78 4.04 5.28
C LEU A 85 1.28 2.59 5.39
N TYR A 86 2.16 1.62 5.21
CA TYR A 86 1.81 0.22 5.45
C TYR A 86 1.40 -0.02 6.91
N VAL A 87 2.12 0.53 7.88
CA VAL A 87 1.73 0.44 9.30
C VAL A 87 0.30 0.93 9.49
N ILE A 88 -0.02 2.10 8.93
CA ILE A 88 -1.33 2.73 9.06
C ILE A 88 -2.40 1.87 8.42
N PHE A 89 -2.30 1.61 7.12
CA PHE A 89 -3.36 0.94 6.36
C PHE A 89 -3.46 -0.56 6.63
N ASN A 90 -2.41 -1.19 7.18
CA ASN A 90 -2.44 -2.58 7.61
C ASN A 90 -2.86 -2.74 9.09
N SER A 91 -3.08 -1.66 9.82
CA SER A 91 -3.57 -1.71 11.19
C SER A 91 -5.04 -2.13 11.28
N THR A 92 -5.42 -2.69 12.41
CA THR A 92 -6.82 -3.03 12.69
C THR A 92 -7.68 -1.77 12.78
N LEU A 93 -7.17 -0.69 13.36
CA LEU A 93 -7.87 0.59 13.50
C LEU A 93 -8.34 1.12 12.14
N TYR A 94 -7.46 1.17 11.16
CA TYR A 94 -7.81 1.68 9.83
C TYR A 94 -8.69 0.72 9.04
N ASP A 95 -8.56 -0.58 9.22
CA ASP A 95 -9.46 -1.55 8.59
C ASP A 95 -10.89 -1.42 9.12
N VAL A 96 -11.06 -1.26 10.42
CA VAL A 96 -12.37 -0.99 11.05
C VAL A 96 -12.94 0.33 10.56
N TYR A 97 -12.13 1.40 10.53
CA TYR A 97 -12.57 2.70 10.05
C TYR A 97 -12.98 2.63 8.58
N TYR A 98 -12.21 1.95 7.74
CA TYR A 98 -12.54 1.76 6.33
C TYR A 98 -13.90 1.05 6.15
N ARG A 99 -14.20 0.04 6.97
CA ARG A 99 -15.48 -0.67 6.93
C ARG A 99 -16.67 0.22 7.25
N ILE A 100 -16.48 1.24 8.08
CA ILE A 100 -17.51 2.24 8.36
C ILE A 100 -17.75 3.13 7.14
N LEU A 101 -16.68 3.53 6.44
CA LEU A 101 -16.78 4.41 5.27
C LEU A 101 -17.31 3.72 4.04
N ASN A 102 -17.02 2.44 3.85
CA ASN A 102 -17.27 1.71 2.61
C ASN A 102 -18.13 0.47 2.83
N GLY A 103 -19.32 0.47 2.24
CA GLY A 103 -20.24 -0.67 2.23
C GLY A 103 -20.17 -1.54 0.96
N SER A 104 -19.33 -1.20 -0.03
CA SER A 104 -19.24 -1.94 -1.30
C SER A 104 -18.20 -3.06 -1.27
N THR A 105 -18.14 -3.86 -2.34
CA THR A 105 -17.14 -4.92 -2.50
C THR A 105 -15.81 -4.41 -3.08
N GLN A 106 -15.77 -3.16 -3.54
CA GLN A 106 -14.55 -2.55 -4.07
C GLN A 106 -13.93 -1.60 -3.05
N VAL A 107 -12.61 -1.65 -2.95
CA VAL A 107 -11.83 -0.66 -2.21
C VAL A 107 -11.49 0.46 -3.18
N ASN A 108 -12.15 1.60 -3.03
CA ASN A 108 -12.00 2.74 -3.92
C ASN A 108 -10.98 3.75 -3.38
N SER A 109 -10.27 4.39 -4.29
CA SER A 109 -9.30 5.43 -3.94
C SER A 109 -9.94 6.64 -3.25
N THR A 110 -11.20 6.94 -3.56
CA THR A 110 -11.93 8.06 -2.93
C THR A 110 -12.01 7.91 -1.41
N GLU A 111 -12.39 6.74 -0.93
CA GLU A 111 -12.49 6.48 0.53
C GLU A 111 -11.10 6.43 1.17
N ILE A 112 -10.10 5.84 0.49
CA ILE A 112 -8.73 5.82 0.99
C ILE A 112 -8.19 7.25 1.13
N ASN A 113 -8.40 8.10 0.13
CA ASN A 113 -7.96 9.49 0.15
C ASN A 113 -8.69 10.35 1.20
N ALA A 114 -9.88 9.95 1.61
CA ALA A 114 -10.64 10.63 2.66
C ALA A 114 -10.20 10.24 4.08
N MET A 115 -9.41 9.17 4.24
CA MET A 115 -8.94 8.73 5.55
C MET A 115 -7.83 9.66 6.05
N PRO A 116 -7.95 10.18 7.28
CA PRO A 116 -6.91 11.05 7.84
C PRO A 116 -5.64 10.26 8.10
N VAL A 117 -4.50 10.87 7.82
CA VAL A 117 -3.18 10.32 8.12
C VAL A 117 -2.35 11.36 8.88
N PRO A 118 -1.39 10.93 9.72
CA PRO A 118 -0.52 11.86 10.42
C PRO A 118 0.46 12.53 9.45
N ASP A 119 1.20 13.52 9.96
CA ASP A 119 2.23 14.20 9.19
C ASP A 119 3.31 13.23 8.68
N MET A 120 3.96 13.59 7.58
CA MET A 120 4.97 12.76 6.93
C MET A 120 6.10 12.38 7.89
N SER A 121 6.51 13.26 8.79
CA SER A 121 7.54 12.96 9.78
C SER A 121 7.15 11.79 10.70
N VAL A 122 5.90 11.72 11.10
CA VAL A 122 5.36 10.61 11.91
C VAL A 122 5.25 9.35 11.08
N ILE A 123 4.77 9.45 9.85
CA ILE A 123 4.69 8.33 8.91
C ILE A 123 6.08 7.70 8.71
N GLU A 124 7.09 8.50 8.44
CA GLU A 124 8.47 8.02 8.25
C GLU A 124 9.05 7.41 9.53
N ALA A 125 8.75 7.98 10.69
CA ALA A 125 9.18 7.43 11.98
C ALA A 125 8.58 6.04 12.24
N MET A 126 7.28 5.86 11.97
CA MET A 126 6.63 4.55 12.04
C MET A 126 7.25 3.56 11.04
N GLY A 127 7.56 4.02 9.84
CA GLY A 127 8.19 3.21 8.80
C GLY A 127 9.57 2.70 9.23
N LYS A 128 10.38 3.55 9.85
CA LYS A 128 11.69 3.14 10.41
C LYS A 128 11.55 2.03 11.46
N GLN A 129 10.56 2.13 12.32
CA GLN A 129 10.29 1.09 13.32
C GLN A 129 9.87 -0.22 12.68
N LEU A 130 9.04 -0.18 11.65
CA LEU A 130 8.62 -1.39 10.93
C LEU A 130 9.77 -2.06 10.19
N ILE A 131 10.62 -1.28 9.53
CA ILE A 131 11.83 -1.78 8.85
C ILE A 131 12.75 -2.49 9.86
N ALA A 132 12.98 -1.88 11.02
CA ALA A 132 13.82 -2.45 12.08
C ALA A 132 13.22 -3.75 12.67
N ALA A 133 11.91 -3.82 12.79
CA ALA A 133 11.20 -4.99 13.32
C ALA A 133 11.25 -6.20 12.39
N LYS A 134 11.41 -6.01 11.08
CA LYS A 134 11.43 -7.07 10.06
C LYS A 134 10.22 -8.01 10.12
N ASN A 135 9.07 -7.48 10.50
CA ASN A 135 7.83 -8.21 10.70
C ASN A 135 6.67 -7.36 10.19
N LEU A 136 6.01 -7.80 9.11
CA LEU A 136 4.92 -7.08 8.45
C LEU A 136 3.53 -7.51 8.96
N SER A 137 3.44 -8.16 10.11
CA SER A 137 2.18 -8.62 10.67
C SER A 137 1.27 -7.47 11.08
N VAL A 138 -0.04 -7.72 11.10
CA VAL A 138 -1.04 -6.79 11.62
C VAL A 138 -0.75 -6.41 13.07
N GLU A 139 -0.36 -7.38 13.89
CA GLU A 139 0.00 -7.18 15.29
C GLU A 139 1.16 -6.19 15.44
N GLN A 140 2.21 -6.34 14.65
CA GLN A 140 3.34 -5.41 14.67
C GLN A 140 2.92 -4.00 14.24
N CYS A 141 2.09 -3.90 13.20
CA CYS A 141 1.55 -2.60 12.77
C CYS A 141 0.71 -1.95 13.87
N ASN A 142 -0.15 -2.72 14.54
CA ASN A 142 -0.95 -2.22 15.66
C ASN A 142 -0.07 -1.71 16.80
N ASN A 143 0.97 -2.43 17.16
CA ASN A 143 1.88 -2.03 18.22
C ASN A 143 2.60 -0.72 17.90
N ILE A 144 3.10 -0.57 16.68
CA ILE A 144 3.75 0.67 16.24
C ILE A 144 2.75 1.83 16.25
N LEU A 145 1.59 1.66 15.62
CA LEU A 145 0.58 2.71 15.53
C LEU A 145 0.09 3.18 16.89
N ASN A 146 -0.10 2.27 17.84
CA ASN A 146 -0.58 2.59 19.17
C ASN A 146 0.34 3.54 19.94
N HIS A 147 1.64 3.51 19.71
CA HIS A 147 2.58 4.45 20.29
C HIS A 147 2.32 5.90 19.86
N TYR A 148 1.79 6.11 18.67
CA TYR A 148 1.54 7.45 18.11
C TYR A 148 0.10 7.92 18.31
N VAL A 149 -0.86 7.01 18.45
CA VAL A 149 -2.28 7.34 18.65
C VAL A 149 -2.62 7.55 20.13
N ASN A 150 -2.03 6.77 21.01
CA ASN A 150 -2.31 6.77 22.46
C ASN A 150 -1.21 7.45 23.29
N GLY A 151 -0.19 7.96 22.63
CA GLY A 151 0.95 8.59 23.26
C GLY A 151 0.80 10.10 23.50
#